data_1f392cf1408d9acf0497f6e3eef5dfe6
#
_entry.id   1f392cf1408d9acf0497f6e3eef5dfe6
#
_cell.length_a   1.000
_cell.length_b   1.000
_cell.length_c   1.000
_cell.angle_alpha   90.00
_cell.angle_beta   90.00
_cell.angle_gamma   90.00
#
_symmetry.space_group_name_H-M   'P 1'
#
loop_
_entity.id
_entity.type
_entity.pdbx_description
1 polymer ?
#
loop_
_entity_poly.entity_id
_entity_poly.type
_entity_poly.pdbx_seq_one_letter_code
_entity_poly.pdbx_strand_id
1 'polypeptide(L)'
;MLKADQKIADPLSKPGVSGLPRLLLIDDDEAVRKVMRFRLKDSYDIVDTGSPEDALALALQSRPDAILLDLSMPGYSGFEVCQTLASLTFTQGIPIVIISGKSSDQDKEFCQNLGAKAFFQKPVDIESLKKTLALIVADRKRDRPAEPRVHLKVALTLRGTDSNSRPFILDVTTENVSANDFLSVCSVPLKEGAIVDVHLTQNGGKLVGKARVNRVDWPGTPSQRCDFHFAEKPTEWILR
;
A
#
# COMPACT_ATOMS: atom_id res chain seq x y z
N MET A 1 23.92 -15.01 33.94
CA MET A 1 22.69 -15.77 33.77
C MET A 1 21.75 -14.92 32.91
N LEU A 2 21.88 -15.05 31.61
CA LEU A 2 21.11 -14.33 30.59
C LEU A 2 19.82 -15.11 30.35
N LYS A 3 18.68 -14.49 30.56
CA LYS A 3 17.39 -15.02 30.09
C LYS A 3 17.05 -14.33 28.77
N ALA A 4 17.36 -15.04 27.70
CA ALA A 4 16.82 -14.78 26.39
C ALA A 4 15.47 -15.51 26.31
N ASP A 5 14.39 -14.76 26.14
CA ASP A 5 13.13 -15.24 25.56
C ASP A 5 12.50 -14.08 24.78
N GLN A 6 13.19 -13.67 23.71
CA GLN A 6 12.53 -12.96 22.61
C GLN A 6 12.06 -14.01 21.61
N LYS A 7 10.78 -14.35 21.71
CA LYS A 7 10.09 -15.17 20.75
C LYS A 7 10.04 -14.41 19.42
N ILE A 8 10.93 -14.75 18.51
CA ILE A 8 10.94 -14.27 17.14
C ILE A 8 9.62 -14.76 16.51
N ALA A 9 8.74 -13.83 16.21
CA ALA A 9 7.48 -14.14 15.54
C ALA A 9 7.77 -14.56 14.08
N ASP A 10 7.04 -15.58 13.63
CA ASP A 10 7.07 -16.17 12.29
C ASP A 10 6.90 -15.08 11.21
N PRO A 11 7.82 -14.91 10.24
CA PRO A 11 7.76 -13.88 9.20
C PRO A 11 6.60 -14.05 8.20
N LEU A 12 5.80 -15.09 8.32
CA LEU A 12 4.64 -15.39 7.46
C LEU A 12 3.29 -15.25 8.18
N SER A 13 3.23 -14.58 9.34
CA SER A 13 1.97 -14.46 10.07
C SER A 13 0.94 -13.66 9.24
N LYS A 14 -0.13 -14.37 8.92
CA LYS A 14 -1.40 -13.94 8.32
C LYS A 14 -1.96 -12.68 8.99
N PRO A 15 -2.92 -11.95 8.35
CA PRO A 15 -3.59 -10.80 8.97
C PRO A 15 -4.02 -11.11 10.41
N GLY A 16 -3.90 -10.13 11.29
CA GLY A 16 -4.00 -10.27 12.74
C GLY A 16 -5.10 -11.24 13.18
N VAL A 17 -4.80 -12.02 14.22
CA VAL A 17 -5.65 -13.08 14.80
C VAL A 17 -7.07 -12.60 15.12
N SER A 18 -7.31 -11.28 15.15
CA SER A 18 -8.57 -10.63 15.52
C SER A 18 -9.47 -10.22 14.34
N GLY A 19 -9.00 -10.29 13.09
CA GLY A 19 -9.74 -9.74 11.94
C GLY A 19 -9.81 -8.20 11.90
N LEU A 20 -9.23 -7.52 12.88
CA LEU A 20 -9.14 -6.06 12.92
C LEU A 20 -8.05 -5.54 11.97
N PRO A 21 -8.21 -4.33 11.41
CA PRO A 21 -7.15 -3.70 10.63
C PRO A 21 -5.93 -3.43 11.52
N ARG A 22 -4.74 -3.59 10.93
CA ARG A 22 -3.47 -3.39 11.65
C ARG A 22 -3.01 -1.94 11.58
N LEU A 23 -2.60 -1.41 12.71
CA LEU A 23 -2.09 -0.05 12.87
C LEU A 23 -0.66 -0.10 13.40
N LEU A 24 0.29 0.55 12.72
CA LEU A 24 1.63 0.77 13.24
C LEU A 24 1.69 2.15 13.87
N LEU A 25 2.05 2.21 15.16
CA LEU A 25 2.22 3.44 15.93
C LEU A 25 3.71 3.68 16.19
N ILE A 26 4.21 4.84 15.78
CA ILE A 26 5.60 5.26 15.90
C ILE A 26 5.63 6.57 16.70
N ASP A 27 6.09 6.53 17.94
CA ASP A 27 6.15 7.67 18.87
C ASP A 27 7.17 7.32 19.96
N ASP A 28 8.12 8.17 20.28
CA ASP A 28 9.16 7.89 21.29
C ASP A 28 8.60 7.89 22.72
N ASP A 29 7.51 8.62 22.97
CA ASP A 29 6.87 8.67 24.28
C ASP A 29 6.05 7.38 24.56
N GLU A 30 6.55 6.55 25.47
CA GLU A 30 5.87 5.32 25.88
C GLU A 30 4.49 5.59 26.52
N ALA A 31 4.31 6.71 27.21
CA ALA A 31 3.02 7.05 27.81
C ALA A 31 1.98 7.35 26.72
N VAL A 32 2.39 8.06 25.68
CA VAL A 32 1.54 8.32 24.50
C VAL A 32 1.18 6.99 23.81
N ARG A 33 2.16 6.12 23.57
CA ARG A 33 1.89 4.80 22.97
C ARG A 33 0.91 3.98 23.81
N LYS A 34 1.07 3.94 25.14
CA LYS A 34 0.14 3.23 26.05
C LYS A 34 -1.28 3.77 25.95
N VAL A 35 -1.44 5.10 25.96
CA VAL A 35 -2.76 5.75 25.83
C VAL A 35 -3.39 5.43 24.47
N MET A 36 -2.63 5.55 23.38
CA MET A 36 -3.14 5.25 22.03
C MET A 36 -3.54 3.77 21.89
N ARG A 37 -2.71 2.84 22.38
CA ARG A 37 -3.09 1.41 22.42
C ARG A 37 -4.41 1.20 23.17
N PHE A 38 -4.55 1.77 24.35
CA PHE A 38 -5.77 1.61 25.13
C PHE A 38 -7.00 2.17 24.42
N ARG A 39 -6.87 3.34 23.78
CA ARG A 39 -7.96 4.02 23.10
C ARG A 39 -8.40 3.38 21.77
N LEU A 40 -7.46 2.70 21.10
CA LEU A 40 -7.68 2.18 19.73
C LEU A 40 -7.79 0.65 19.66
N LYS A 41 -7.49 -0.10 20.74
CA LYS A 41 -7.44 -1.58 20.79
C LYS A 41 -8.72 -2.29 20.32
N ASP A 42 -9.88 -1.67 20.52
CA ASP A 42 -11.16 -2.26 20.15
C ASP A 42 -11.45 -2.15 18.65
N SER A 43 -10.68 -1.32 17.93
CA SER A 43 -10.84 -1.06 16.50
C SER A 43 -9.66 -1.50 15.66
N TYR A 44 -8.48 -1.67 16.25
CA TYR A 44 -7.23 -1.94 15.56
C TYR A 44 -6.36 -2.96 16.28
N ASP A 45 -5.68 -3.82 15.50
CA ASP A 45 -4.55 -4.63 15.94
C ASP A 45 -3.30 -3.74 15.89
N ILE A 46 -2.74 -3.36 17.06
CA ILE A 46 -1.73 -2.33 17.16
C ILE A 46 -0.35 -2.95 17.36
N VAL A 47 0.55 -2.62 16.45
CA VAL A 47 2.01 -2.79 16.60
C VAL A 47 2.59 -1.42 16.86
N ASP A 48 3.51 -1.28 17.83
CA ASP A 48 4.11 0.00 18.14
C ASP A 48 5.62 -0.07 18.37
N THR A 49 6.26 1.05 18.14
CA THR A 49 7.68 1.26 18.44
C THR A 49 7.95 2.69 18.91
N GLY A 50 8.94 2.84 19.79
CA GLY A 50 9.52 4.15 20.15
C GLY A 50 10.80 4.44 19.37
N SER A 51 11.27 3.49 18.52
CA SER A 51 12.50 3.62 17.75
C SER A 51 12.18 3.90 16.28
N PRO A 52 12.63 5.04 15.75
CA PRO A 52 12.53 5.35 14.33
C PRO A 52 13.24 4.32 13.44
N GLU A 53 14.34 3.73 13.91
CA GLU A 53 15.10 2.72 13.17
C GLU A 53 14.29 1.44 12.94
N ASP A 54 13.45 1.07 13.92
CA ASP A 54 12.61 -0.13 13.83
C ASP A 54 11.37 0.09 12.95
N ALA A 55 11.01 1.35 12.69
CA ALA A 55 9.76 1.70 12.00
C ALA A 55 9.62 1.03 10.63
N LEU A 56 10.70 1.05 9.83
CA LEU A 56 10.71 0.43 8.51
C LEU A 56 10.60 -1.10 8.60
N ALA A 57 11.39 -1.72 9.49
CA ALA A 57 11.37 -3.16 9.67
C ALA A 57 9.98 -3.64 10.11
N LEU A 58 9.36 -2.94 11.06
CA LEU A 58 8.02 -3.24 11.53
C LEU A 58 6.95 -2.99 10.47
N ALA A 59 7.07 -1.94 9.66
CA ALA A 59 6.15 -1.70 8.54
C ALA A 59 6.19 -2.83 7.51
N LEU A 60 7.39 -3.34 7.20
CA LEU A 60 7.58 -4.45 6.28
C LEU A 60 7.05 -5.77 6.84
N GLN A 61 7.34 -6.06 8.13
CA GLN A 61 6.94 -7.30 8.80
C GLN A 61 5.44 -7.34 9.07
N SER A 62 4.91 -6.27 9.68
CA SER A 62 3.52 -6.25 10.13
C SER A 62 2.53 -5.91 9.03
N ARG A 63 2.98 -5.28 7.92
CA ARG A 63 2.15 -4.84 6.79
C ARG A 63 0.89 -4.09 7.26
N PRO A 64 1.04 -2.98 8.00
CA PRO A 64 -0.08 -2.30 8.63
C PRO A 64 -1.04 -1.70 7.59
N ASP A 65 -2.30 -1.55 7.97
CA ASP A 65 -3.32 -0.90 7.13
C ASP A 65 -3.21 0.63 7.18
N ALA A 66 -2.62 1.17 8.26
CA ALA A 66 -2.25 2.58 8.38
C ALA A 66 -1.08 2.74 9.36
N ILE A 67 -0.39 3.88 9.28
CA ILE A 67 0.70 4.26 10.19
C ILE A 67 0.31 5.55 10.89
N LEU A 68 0.45 5.57 12.24
CA LEU A 68 0.45 6.79 13.04
C LEU A 68 1.91 7.13 13.35
N LEU A 69 2.33 8.34 13.00
CA LEU A 69 3.73 8.77 13.12
C LEU A 69 3.83 10.09 13.87
N ASP A 70 4.58 10.11 14.96
CA ASP A 70 5.05 11.37 15.57
C ASP A 70 6.24 11.94 14.77
N LEU A 71 6.22 13.26 14.57
CA LEU A 71 7.34 13.98 13.95
C LEU A 71 8.38 14.42 14.98
N SER A 72 8.00 14.56 16.24
CA SER A 72 8.79 15.20 17.30
C SER A 72 9.57 14.18 18.11
N MET A 73 10.35 13.31 17.47
CA MET A 73 11.15 12.28 18.13
C MET A 73 12.60 12.76 18.31
N PRO A 74 13.23 12.58 19.50
CA PRO A 74 14.62 12.94 19.73
C PRO A 74 15.59 12.10 18.88
N GLY A 75 16.63 12.74 18.33
CA GLY A 75 17.72 12.06 17.62
C GLY A 75 17.42 11.68 16.18
N TYR A 76 16.16 11.45 15.82
CA TYR A 76 15.71 11.20 14.45
C TYR A 76 14.51 12.07 14.10
N SER A 77 14.52 12.64 12.93
CA SER A 77 13.38 13.39 12.44
C SER A 77 12.28 12.43 11.97
N GLY A 78 11.08 12.52 12.54
CA GLY A 78 9.92 11.79 12.02
C GLY A 78 9.64 12.10 10.54
N PHE A 79 10.15 13.22 10.03
CA PHE A 79 10.13 13.54 8.59
C PHE A 79 10.97 12.56 7.77
N GLU A 80 12.15 12.13 8.26
CA GLU A 80 13.00 11.15 7.58
C GLU A 80 12.33 9.78 7.56
N VAL A 81 11.65 9.40 8.65
CA VAL A 81 10.83 8.18 8.71
C VAL A 81 9.69 8.26 7.69
N CYS A 82 8.96 9.38 7.65
CA CYS A 82 7.88 9.61 6.69
C CYS A 82 8.40 9.50 5.25
N GLN A 83 9.50 10.18 4.94
CA GLN A 83 10.13 10.15 3.61
C GLN A 83 10.58 8.74 3.22
N THR A 84 11.22 8.01 4.15
CA THR A 84 11.66 6.64 3.91
C THR A 84 10.49 5.72 3.62
N LEU A 85 9.43 5.76 4.45
CA LEU A 85 8.23 4.97 4.27
C LEU A 85 7.49 5.31 2.95
N ALA A 86 7.46 6.60 2.57
CA ALA A 86 6.83 7.05 1.35
C ALA A 86 7.61 6.71 0.07
N SER A 87 8.94 6.58 0.14
CA SER A 87 9.80 6.34 -1.02
C SER A 87 9.93 4.86 -1.39
N LEU A 88 9.71 3.94 -0.46
CA LEU A 88 9.91 2.52 -0.69
C LEU A 88 8.65 1.86 -1.24
N THR A 89 8.81 1.09 -2.31
CA THR A 89 7.73 0.40 -3.01
C THR A 89 6.79 -0.40 -2.11
N PHE A 90 7.34 -1.05 -1.08
CA PHE A 90 6.56 -1.90 -0.18
C PHE A 90 5.76 -1.12 0.86
N THR A 91 6.14 0.11 1.16
CA THR A 91 5.54 0.94 2.19
C THR A 91 4.83 2.19 1.66
N GLN A 92 5.18 2.66 0.45
CA GLN A 92 4.61 3.89 -0.17
C GLN A 92 3.07 3.89 -0.28
N GLY A 93 2.45 2.71 -0.39
CA GLY A 93 0.99 2.56 -0.41
C GLY A 93 0.35 2.49 0.98
N ILE A 94 1.14 2.55 2.07
CA ILE A 94 0.59 2.56 3.43
C ILE A 94 0.25 4.00 3.80
N PRO A 95 -1.02 4.31 4.09
CA PRO A 95 -1.39 5.67 4.45
C PRO A 95 -0.74 6.06 5.79
N ILE A 96 -0.11 7.23 5.80
CA ILE A 96 0.54 7.79 6.99
C ILE A 96 -0.35 8.90 7.53
N VAL A 97 -0.65 8.85 8.83
CA VAL A 97 -1.31 9.90 9.60
C VAL A 97 -0.29 10.46 10.58
N ILE A 98 -0.05 11.74 10.47
CA ILE A 98 0.90 12.44 11.33
C ILE A 98 0.21 12.89 12.62
N ILE A 99 0.93 12.71 13.73
CA ILE A 99 0.55 13.23 15.05
C ILE A 99 1.73 14.03 15.57
N SER A 100 1.60 15.33 15.83
CA SER A 100 2.73 16.14 16.31
C SER A 100 2.32 17.17 17.35
N GLY A 101 3.21 17.40 18.31
CA GLY A 101 3.01 18.41 19.37
C GLY A 101 3.24 19.84 18.89
N LYS A 102 4.18 20.03 17.99
CA LYS A 102 4.48 21.33 17.35
C LYS A 102 4.64 21.10 15.85
N SER A 103 3.91 21.84 15.04
CA SER A 103 4.04 21.79 13.60
C SER A 103 3.75 23.17 13.02
N SER A 104 4.62 23.62 12.14
CA SER A 104 4.37 24.76 11.28
C SER A 104 3.46 24.34 10.11
N ASP A 105 2.89 25.31 9.42
CA ASP A 105 2.15 25.01 8.20
C ASP A 105 3.06 24.46 7.10
N GLN A 106 4.35 24.83 7.12
CA GLN A 106 5.39 24.25 6.25
C GLN A 106 5.59 22.75 6.52
N ASP A 107 5.60 22.32 7.80
CA ASP A 107 5.72 20.89 8.17
C ASP A 107 4.54 20.09 7.64
N LYS A 108 3.33 20.64 7.74
CA LYS A 108 2.11 20.01 7.23
C LYS A 108 2.17 19.86 5.71
N GLU A 109 2.53 20.94 5.00
CA GLU A 109 2.66 20.94 3.54
C GLU A 109 3.73 19.93 3.10
N PHE A 110 4.88 19.91 3.77
CA PHE A 110 5.94 18.94 3.49
C PHE A 110 5.45 17.49 3.65
N CYS A 111 4.78 17.17 4.75
CA CYS A 111 4.24 15.83 4.98
C CYS A 111 3.15 15.46 3.96
N GLN A 112 2.32 16.42 3.56
CA GLN A 112 1.31 16.20 2.50
C GLN A 112 1.96 15.90 1.16
N ASN A 113 3.03 16.62 0.81
CA ASN A 113 3.81 16.37 -0.41
C ASN A 113 4.48 15.00 -0.39
N LEU A 114 4.83 14.47 0.78
CA LEU A 114 5.31 13.10 0.97
C LEU A 114 4.17 12.06 0.95
N GLY A 115 2.91 12.49 0.85
CA GLY A 115 1.75 11.58 0.76
C GLY A 115 1.06 11.28 2.08
N ALA A 116 1.36 12.03 3.17
CA ALA A 116 0.61 11.91 4.42
C ALA A 116 -0.88 12.23 4.17
N LYS A 117 -1.77 11.41 4.71
CA LYS A 117 -3.22 11.48 4.47
C LYS A 117 -3.95 12.39 5.44
N ALA A 118 -3.41 12.59 6.64
CA ALA A 118 -3.98 13.45 7.64
C ALA A 118 -2.91 13.93 8.62
N PHE A 119 -3.21 15.03 9.31
CA PHE A 119 -2.36 15.63 10.30
C PHE A 119 -3.17 15.98 11.56
N PHE A 120 -2.71 15.53 12.74
CA PHE A 120 -3.31 15.81 14.02
C PHE A 120 -2.31 16.50 14.95
N GLN A 121 -2.76 17.54 15.65
CA GLN A 121 -1.96 18.20 16.66
C GLN A 121 -2.21 17.56 18.02
N LYS A 122 -1.14 17.35 18.82
CA LYS A 122 -1.26 16.93 20.23
C LYS A 122 -1.75 18.11 21.09
N PRO A 123 -2.71 17.93 22.00
CA PRO A 123 -3.38 16.70 22.36
C PRO A 123 -4.41 16.26 21.30
N VAL A 124 -4.42 14.97 20.97
CA VAL A 124 -5.21 14.42 19.88
C VAL A 124 -6.67 14.19 20.33
N ASP A 125 -7.62 14.70 19.54
CA ASP A 125 -9.01 14.28 19.66
C ASP A 125 -9.17 12.85 19.11
N ILE A 126 -9.35 11.91 20.02
CA ILE A 126 -9.39 10.48 19.72
C ILE A 126 -10.58 10.12 18.82
N GLU A 127 -11.72 10.78 18.97
CA GLU A 127 -12.90 10.47 18.16
C GLU A 127 -12.71 10.93 16.71
N SER A 128 -12.14 12.10 16.50
CA SER A 128 -11.76 12.58 15.17
C SER A 128 -10.67 11.70 14.53
N LEU A 129 -9.69 11.26 15.32
CA LEU A 129 -8.65 10.32 14.85
C LEU A 129 -9.26 8.99 14.41
N LYS A 130 -10.14 8.39 15.21
CA LYS A 130 -10.83 7.13 14.87
C LYS A 130 -11.63 7.25 13.57
N LYS A 131 -12.39 8.33 13.40
CA LYS A 131 -13.16 8.58 12.18
C LYS A 131 -12.26 8.69 10.96
N THR A 132 -11.18 9.46 11.07
CA THR A 132 -10.21 9.63 9.97
C THR A 132 -9.52 8.34 9.62
N LEU A 133 -9.04 7.58 10.61
CA LEU A 133 -8.41 6.27 10.39
C LEU A 133 -9.38 5.27 9.75
N ALA A 134 -10.65 5.24 10.17
CA ALA A 134 -11.62 4.35 9.58
C ALA A 134 -11.86 4.64 8.10
N LEU A 135 -11.93 5.92 7.70
CA LEU A 135 -12.07 6.33 6.31
C LEU A 135 -10.82 5.96 5.49
N ILE A 136 -9.64 6.26 6.01
CA ILE A 136 -8.36 5.98 5.34
C ILE A 136 -8.15 4.47 5.14
N VAL A 137 -8.45 3.67 6.17
CA VAL A 137 -8.31 2.20 6.08
C VAL A 137 -9.36 1.59 5.15
N ALA A 138 -10.59 2.13 5.14
CA ALA A 138 -11.63 1.67 4.21
C ALA A 138 -11.28 1.99 2.76
N ASP A 139 -10.75 3.17 2.48
CA ASP A 139 -10.27 3.58 1.16
C ASP A 139 -9.11 2.69 0.69
N ARG A 140 -8.13 2.48 1.57
CA ARG A 140 -7.01 1.59 1.26
C ARG A 140 -7.44 0.15 0.96
N LYS A 141 -8.46 -0.38 1.66
CA LYS A 141 -8.97 -1.73 1.38
C LYS A 141 -9.55 -1.88 -0.02
N ARG A 142 -10.08 -0.79 -0.58
CA ARG A 142 -10.55 -0.75 -1.98
C ARG A 142 -9.39 -0.73 -2.97
N ASP A 143 -8.28 -0.05 -2.61
CA ASP A 143 -7.12 0.15 -3.48
C ASP A 143 -5.98 -0.85 -3.21
N ARG A 144 -6.05 -1.64 -2.13
CA ARG A 144 -5.00 -2.58 -1.78
C ARG A 144 -4.99 -3.73 -2.78
N PRO A 145 -3.91 -3.90 -3.56
CA PRO A 145 -3.72 -5.14 -4.31
C PRO A 145 -3.77 -6.29 -3.31
N ALA A 146 -4.55 -7.31 -3.61
CA ALA A 146 -4.72 -8.48 -2.75
C ALA A 146 -3.39 -9.19 -2.43
N GLU A 147 -2.34 -8.87 -3.19
CA GLU A 147 -1.02 -9.50 -3.14
C GLU A 147 0.12 -8.47 -3.26
N PRO A 148 1.30 -8.77 -2.66
CA PRO A 148 2.48 -7.93 -2.83
C PRO A 148 2.85 -7.83 -4.31
N ARG A 149 3.08 -6.61 -4.78
CA ARG A 149 3.54 -6.36 -6.15
C ARG A 149 5.03 -6.07 -6.16
N VAL A 150 5.71 -6.60 -7.14
CA VAL A 150 7.12 -6.30 -7.41
C VAL A 150 7.24 -5.44 -8.67
N HIS A 151 8.16 -4.47 -8.68
CA HIS A 151 8.49 -3.75 -9.89
C HIS A 151 9.26 -4.68 -10.83
N LEU A 152 8.55 -5.24 -11.76
CA LEU A 152 9.11 -6.11 -12.80
C LEU A 152 8.53 -5.71 -14.15
N LYS A 153 9.42 -5.42 -15.10
CA LYS A 153 9.04 -5.11 -16.46
C LYS A 153 8.88 -6.39 -17.25
N VAL A 154 7.65 -6.72 -17.57
CA VAL A 154 7.29 -7.88 -18.39
C VAL A 154 6.65 -7.40 -19.67
N ALA A 155 7.16 -7.85 -20.82
CA ALA A 155 6.55 -7.56 -22.10
C ALA A 155 5.35 -8.48 -22.33
N LEU A 156 4.18 -7.89 -22.50
CA LEU A 156 2.90 -8.57 -22.70
C LEU A 156 2.23 -8.06 -23.98
N THR A 157 1.47 -8.94 -24.62
CA THR A 157 0.53 -8.58 -25.67
C THR A 157 -0.88 -8.76 -25.15
N LEU A 158 -1.65 -7.66 -25.10
CA LEU A 158 -3.07 -7.65 -24.72
C LEU A 158 -3.94 -7.73 -25.96
N ARG A 159 -4.97 -8.58 -25.92
CA ARG A 159 -5.96 -8.69 -26.99
C ARG A 159 -7.35 -8.56 -26.39
N GLY A 160 -8.21 -7.79 -27.03
CA GLY A 160 -9.56 -7.57 -26.51
C GLY A 160 -10.34 -6.59 -27.36
N THR A 161 -11.36 -5.99 -26.71
CA THR A 161 -12.20 -4.97 -27.33
C THR A 161 -12.09 -3.69 -26.50
N ASP A 162 -11.86 -2.56 -27.16
CA ASP A 162 -11.77 -1.26 -26.53
C ASP A 162 -13.14 -0.73 -26.05
N SER A 163 -13.14 0.43 -25.39
CA SER A 163 -14.35 1.07 -24.89
C SER A 163 -15.34 1.48 -25.99
N ASN A 164 -14.94 1.47 -27.27
CA ASN A 164 -15.73 1.79 -28.44
C ASN A 164 -16.13 0.51 -29.22
N SER A 165 -15.98 -0.68 -28.61
CA SER A 165 -16.29 -1.98 -29.20
C SER A 165 -15.41 -2.34 -30.42
N ARG A 166 -14.22 -1.78 -30.53
CA ARG A 166 -13.26 -2.09 -31.60
C ARG A 166 -12.25 -3.12 -31.10
N PRO A 167 -11.97 -4.19 -31.87
CA PRO A 167 -10.95 -5.16 -31.51
C PRO A 167 -9.57 -4.49 -31.52
N PHE A 168 -8.70 -4.85 -30.57
CA PHE A 168 -7.35 -4.37 -30.50
C PHE A 168 -6.33 -5.46 -30.18
N ILE A 169 -5.10 -5.23 -30.56
CA ILE A 169 -3.90 -5.95 -30.14
C ILE A 169 -2.92 -4.87 -29.69
N LEU A 170 -2.44 -4.94 -28.45
CA LEU A 170 -1.58 -3.93 -27.86
C LEU A 170 -0.42 -4.59 -27.13
N ASP A 171 0.81 -4.24 -27.51
CA ASP A 171 1.99 -4.61 -26.76
C ASP A 171 2.22 -3.60 -25.64
N VAL A 172 2.39 -4.11 -24.43
CA VAL A 172 2.59 -3.32 -23.21
C VAL A 172 3.77 -3.87 -22.42
N THR A 173 4.30 -3.01 -21.57
CA THR A 173 5.29 -3.43 -20.56
C THR A 173 4.73 -3.12 -19.19
N THR A 174 4.76 -4.09 -18.29
CA THR A 174 4.25 -3.90 -16.93
C THR A 174 5.12 -2.90 -16.15
N GLU A 175 4.50 -2.13 -15.27
CA GLU A 175 5.20 -1.31 -14.28
C GLU A 175 5.48 -2.11 -13.00
N ASN A 176 4.51 -2.92 -12.60
CA ASN A 176 4.61 -3.85 -11.49
C ASN A 176 3.71 -5.06 -11.73
N VAL A 177 3.99 -6.15 -11.02
CA VAL A 177 3.27 -7.42 -11.10
C VAL A 177 3.10 -8.05 -9.71
N SER A 178 2.03 -8.82 -9.51
CA SER A 178 1.85 -9.76 -8.41
C SER A 178 1.55 -11.16 -8.95
N ALA A 179 1.19 -12.12 -8.09
CA ALA A 179 0.80 -13.46 -8.57
C ALA A 179 -0.50 -13.43 -9.41
N ASN A 180 -1.39 -12.45 -9.17
CA ASN A 180 -2.69 -12.37 -9.86
C ASN A 180 -2.98 -11.02 -10.53
N ASP A 181 -2.06 -10.03 -10.43
CA ASP A 181 -2.30 -8.68 -10.93
C ASP A 181 -1.09 -8.14 -11.71
N PHE A 182 -1.36 -7.17 -12.57
CA PHE A 182 -0.31 -6.33 -13.16
C PHE A 182 -0.83 -4.93 -13.48
N LEU A 183 0.07 -3.95 -13.41
CA LEU A 183 -0.16 -2.57 -13.81
C LEU A 183 0.61 -2.27 -15.09
N SER A 184 -0.04 -1.62 -16.05
CA SER A 184 0.60 -1.22 -17.30
C SER A 184 0.00 0.07 -17.87
N VAL A 185 0.81 0.81 -18.63
CA VAL A 185 0.33 1.91 -19.45
C VAL A 185 -0.33 1.33 -20.71
N CYS A 186 -1.55 1.81 -21.02
CA CYS A 186 -2.33 1.35 -22.15
C CYS A 186 -2.74 2.54 -23.02
N SER A 187 -2.31 2.56 -24.27
CA SER A 187 -2.68 3.60 -25.24
C SER A 187 -4.08 3.42 -25.83
N VAL A 188 -4.71 2.27 -25.59
CA VAL A 188 -6.07 1.95 -26.04
C VAL A 188 -7.05 2.31 -24.94
N PRO A 189 -8.17 3.01 -25.22
CA PRO A 189 -9.15 3.38 -24.21
C PRO A 189 -9.87 2.13 -23.68
N LEU A 190 -9.61 1.79 -22.42
CA LEU A 190 -10.25 0.68 -21.70
C LEU A 190 -11.18 1.23 -20.60
N LYS A 191 -12.19 0.42 -20.24
CA LYS A 191 -13.10 0.68 -19.12
C LYS A 191 -12.88 -0.34 -18.01
N GLU A 192 -13.19 0.05 -16.80
CA GLU A 192 -13.28 -0.89 -15.68
C GLU A 192 -14.27 -2.01 -16.01
N GLY A 193 -13.90 -3.23 -15.65
CA GLY A 193 -14.66 -4.43 -15.98
C GLY A 193 -14.35 -5.04 -17.35
N ALA A 194 -13.64 -4.36 -18.24
CA ALA A 194 -13.23 -4.93 -19.53
C ALA A 194 -12.36 -6.17 -19.34
N ILE A 195 -12.53 -7.18 -20.19
CA ILE A 195 -11.75 -8.42 -20.17
C ILE A 195 -10.82 -8.42 -21.38
N VAL A 196 -9.56 -8.78 -21.13
CA VAL A 196 -8.52 -8.91 -22.14
C VAL A 196 -7.84 -10.26 -22.05
N ASP A 197 -7.42 -10.81 -23.19
CA ASP A 197 -6.52 -11.96 -23.24
C ASP A 197 -5.08 -11.46 -23.10
N VAL A 198 -4.33 -12.06 -22.18
CA VAL A 198 -2.95 -11.68 -21.84
C VAL A 198 -2.02 -12.75 -22.40
N HIS A 199 -1.07 -12.32 -23.22
CA HIS A 199 -0.05 -13.18 -23.83
C HIS A 199 1.34 -12.71 -23.42
N LEU A 200 2.29 -13.63 -23.21
CA LEU A 200 3.70 -13.27 -23.13
C LEU A 200 4.20 -12.94 -24.54
N THR A 201 4.79 -11.75 -24.72
CA THR A 201 5.38 -11.36 -26.02
C THR A 201 6.58 -12.26 -26.39
N GLN A 202 7.30 -12.73 -25.38
CA GLN A 202 8.36 -13.74 -25.53
C GLN A 202 7.73 -15.14 -25.64
N ASN A 203 8.44 -16.11 -26.22
CA ASN A 203 8.01 -17.52 -26.42
C ASN A 203 6.82 -17.70 -27.37
N GLY A 204 6.75 -16.93 -28.46
CA GLY A 204 5.75 -17.15 -29.52
C GLY A 204 4.33 -16.69 -29.19
N GLY A 205 4.17 -15.76 -28.22
CA GLY A 205 2.87 -15.18 -27.92
C GLY A 205 1.92 -16.12 -27.15
N LYS A 206 2.48 -16.93 -26.23
CA LYS A 206 1.69 -17.89 -25.46
C LYS A 206 0.66 -17.19 -24.55
N LEU A 207 -0.58 -17.67 -24.59
CA LEU A 207 -1.64 -17.19 -23.71
C LEU A 207 -1.32 -17.51 -22.24
N VAL A 208 -1.31 -16.49 -21.40
CA VAL A 208 -1.14 -16.59 -19.96
C VAL A 208 -2.48 -16.77 -19.26
N GLY A 209 -3.50 -16.03 -19.71
CA GLY A 209 -4.83 -16.07 -19.13
C GLY A 209 -5.68 -14.87 -19.55
N LYS A 210 -6.87 -14.80 -18.98
CA LYS A 210 -7.79 -13.65 -19.12
C LYS A 210 -7.65 -12.74 -17.90
N ALA A 211 -7.54 -11.44 -18.14
CA ALA A 211 -7.49 -10.45 -17.07
C ALA A 211 -8.64 -9.43 -17.22
N ARG A 212 -9.18 -9.01 -16.08
CA ARG A 212 -10.18 -7.95 -15.98
C ARG A 212 -9.48 -6.65 -15.62
N VAL A 213 -9.88 -5.56 -16.24
CA VAL A 213 -9.50 -4.20 -15.84
C VAL A 213 -10.22 -3.85 -14.54
N ASN A 214 -9.47 -3.69 -13.46
CA ASN A 214 -10.02 -3.32 -12.14
C ASN A 214 -10.09 -1.81 -11.94
N ARG A 215 -9.11 -1.08 -12.48
CA ARG A 215 -9.01 0.36 -12.34
C ARG A 215 -8.36 0.97 -13.58
N VAL A 216 -8.80 2.18 -13.91
CA VAL A 216 -8.23 2.98 -14.98
C VAL A 216 -7.87 4.36 -14.42
N ASP A 217 -6.58 4.67 -14.37
CA ASP A 217 -6.08 5.99 -14.03
C ASP A 217 -5.86 6.81 -15.30
N TRP A 218 -6.21 8.09 -15.28
CA TRP A 218 -6.14 9.04 -16.41
C TRP A 218 -6.78 8.50 -17.70
N PRO A 219 -8.08 8.16 -17.66
CA PRO A 219 -8.77 7.55 -18.80
C PRO A 219 -8.77 8.48 -20.03
N GLY A 220 -8.57 7.89 -21.21
CA GLY A 220 -8.57 8.61 -22.48
C GLY A 220 -7.30 9.42 -22.78
N THR A 221 -6.26 9.31 -21.96
CA THR A 221 -4.95 9.92 -22.20
C THR A 221 -3.95 8.90 -22.74
N PRO A 222 -2.87 9.34 -23.44
CA PRO A 222 -1.79 8.44 -23.87
C PRO A 222 -1.05 7.76 -22.70
N SER A 223 -1.15 8.35 -21.50
CA SER A 223 -0.53 7.85 -20.26
C SER A 223 -1.54 7.11 -19.38
N GLN A 224 -2.68 6.70 -19.94
CA GLN A 224 -3.68 5.91 -19.22
C GLN A 224 -3.03 4.67 -18.60
N ARG A 225 -3.19 4.49 -17.29
CA ARG A 225 -2.75 3.29 -16.57
C ARG A 225 -3.92 2.40 -16.28
N CYS A 226 -3.75 1.12 -16.56
CA CYS A 226 -4.75 0.11 -16.28
C CYS A 226 -4.18 -0.90 -15.29
N ASP A 227 -4.95 -1.14 -14.24
CA ASP A 227 -4.71 -2.20 -13.28
C ASP A 227 -5.53 -3.43 -13.70
N PHE A 228 -4.83 -4.55 -13.90
CA PHE A 228 -5.41 -5.79 -14.40
C PHE A 228 -5.35 -6.87 -13.32
N HIS A 229 -6.45 -7.59 -13.16
CA HIS A 229 -6.55 -8.77 -12.32
C HIS A 229 -6.86 -10.00 -13.16
N PHE A 230 -6.08 -11.07 -13.04
CA PHE A 230 -6.37 -12.33 -13.72
C PHE A 230 -7.66 -12.93 -13.17
N ALA A 231 -8.59 -13.25 -14.07
CA ALA A 231 -9.89 -13.85 -13.71
C ALA A 231 -9.74 -15.25 -13.09
N GLU A 232 -8.70 -15.96 -13.50
CA GLU A 232 -8.30 -17.26 -12.99
C GLU A 232 -6.78 -17.26 -12.76
N LYS A 233 -6.28 -18.10 -11.85
CA LYS A 233 -4.84 -18.18 -11.60
C LYS A 233 -4.12 -18.53 -12.90
N PRO A 234 -3.20 -17.67 -13.38
CA PRO A 234 -2.53 -17.90 -14.65
C PRO A 234 -1.60 -19.11 -14.57
N THR A 235 -1.60 -19.93 -15.61
CA THR A 235 -0.88 -21.20 -15.64
C THR A 235 0.65 -21.03 -15.83
N GLU A 236 1.08 -19.93 -16.46
CA GLU A 236 2.47 -19.65 -16.77
C GLU A 236 2.85 -18.19 -16.47
N TRP A 237 2.46 -17.73 -15.31
CA TRP A 237 2.82 -16.40 -14.84
C TRP A 237 4.19 -16.40 -14.17
N ILE A 238 4.85 -15.25 -14.17
CA ILE A 238 6.24 -15.07 -13.75
C ILE A 238 6.42 -15.21 -12.23
N LEU A 239 5.36 -14.89 -11.46
CA LEU A 239 5.34 -15.06 -10.01
C LEU A 239 4.39 -16.23 -9.67
N ARG A 240 4.94 -17.22 -8.99
CA ARG A 240 4.19 -18.41 -8.52
C ARG A 240 3.84 -18.25 -7.04
#